data_5e050d304f273a2ac6c6d28a7e7cb438
#
_entry.id   5e050d304f273a2ac6c6d28a7e7cb438
#
_cell.length_a   1.000
_cell.length_b   1.000
_cell.length_c   1.000
_cell.angle_alpha   90.00
_cell.angle_beta   90.00
_cell.angle_gamma   90.00
#
_symmetry.space_group_name_H-M   'P 1'
#
loop_
_entity.id
_entity.type
_entity.pdbx_description
1 polymer ?
#
loop_
_entity_poly.entity_id
_entity_poly.type
_entity_poly.pdbx_seq_one_letter_code
_entity_poly.pdbx_strand_id
1 'polypeptide(L)'
;PANTAKEVPTIGFIAHLDTSPDMSGKDVEPRIVSYEGGDIVLCAEESVVLSPLMFPELDDYKGQDIIVTNGKTLLGADDKGGVAAIIAAMKYLKDHPEVEHGKIRVGFTPDEEIGAGADYFDVEKFGCEWAYTIDGGQIGELEYENFNAAGAKVVFKGLNVHPGYAKDKMLNASLLAVEFASWLPVAQRPEHTTGYE
;
A
#
# COMPACT_ATOMS: atom_id res chain seq x y z
N PRO A 1 28.48 -6.27 -3.94
CA PRO A 1 29.56 -5.58 -4.65
C PRO A 1 29.39 -5.68 -6.16
N ALA A 2 29.98 -4.72 -6.90
CA ALA A 2 30.06 -4.84 -8.36
C ALA A 2 30.88 -6.06 -8.78
N ASN A 3 30.58 -6.62 -9.93
CA ASN A 3 31.39 -7.67 -10.58
C ASN A 3 31.86 -7.25 -11.99
N THR A 4 31.80 -5.98 -12.31
CA THR A 4 32.27 -5.39 -13.56
C THR A 4 33.38 -4.36 -13.30
N ALA A 5 34.30 -4.22 -14.27
CA ALA A 5 35.31 -3.17 -14.26
C ALA A 5 34.81 -1.85 -14.90
N LYS A 6 33.58 -1.83 -15.44
CA LYS A 6 32.99 -0.62 -16.02
C LYS A 6 32.62 0.36 -14.93
N GLU A 7 32.83 1.63 -15.19
CA GLU A 7 32.25 2.69 -14.35
C GLU A 7 30.76 2.74 -14.62
N VAL A 8 29.98 2.31 -13.65
CA VAL A 8 28.51 2.34 -13.67
C VAL A 8 28.01 2.83 -12.33
N PRO A 9 26.87 3.49 -12.30
CA PRO A 9 26.31 4.04 -11.07
C PRO A 9 25.99 2.95 -10.04
N THR A 10 26.03 3.34 -8.77
CA THR A 10 25.46 2.53 -7.71
C THR A 10 23.95 2.75 -7.68
N ILE A 11 23.17 1.69 -7.78
CA ILE A 11 21.71 1.73 -7.70
C ILE A 11 21.20 1.09 -6.41
N GLY A 12 20.04 1.53 -5.97
CA GLY A 12 19.36 1.01 -4.80
C GLY A 12 18.05 0.30 -5.12
N PHE A 13 17.69 -0.68 -4.29
CA PHE A 13 16.35 -1.26 -4.22
C PHE A 13 15.84 -1.15 -2.81
N ILE A 14 14.59 -0.75 -2.66
CA ILE A 14 13.93 -0.53 -1.36
C ILE A 14 12.59 -1.26 -1.38
N ALA A 15 12.23 -1.82 -0.24
CA ALA A 15 10.92 -2.40 0.03
C ALA A 15 10.61 -2.24 1.52
N HIS A 16 9.32 -2.23 1.90
CA HIS A 16 8.98 -2.11 3.31
C HIS A 16 8.61 -3.46 3.95
N LEU A 17 8.72 -3.53 5.27
CA LEU A 17 8.55 -4.76 6.06
C LEU A 17 7.22 -4.81 6.80
N ASP A 18 6.66 -3.64 7.11
CA ASP A 18 5.39 -3.52 7.81
C ASP A 18 4.19 -3.80 6.90
N THR A 19 3.04 -3.86 7.48
CA THR A 19 1.75 -4.03 6.78
C THR A 19 0.77 -3.03 7.33
N SER A 20 -0.25 -2.68 6.53
CA SER A 20 -1.26 -1.72 6.91
C SER A 20 -1.86 -1.99 8.30
N PRO A 21 -1.99 -0.96 9.16
CA PRO A 21 -2.61 -1.08 10.47
C PRO A 21 -4.14 -1.23 10.40
N ASP A 22 -4.75 -1.11 9.22
CA ASP A 22 -6.21 -1.12 9.06
C ASP A 22 -6.82 -2.50 9.31
N MET A 23 -6.03 -3.57 9.15
CA MET A 23 -6.47 -4.94 9.44
C MET A 23 -5.32 -5.77 10.03
N SER A 24 -5.68 -6.79 10.81
CA SER A 24 -4.71 -7.69 11.43
C SER A 24 -3.87 -8.44 10.40
N GLY A 25 -2.56 -8.45 10.60
CA GLY A 25 -1.62 -9.34 9.91
C GLY A 25 -1.19 -10.53 10.77
N LYS A 26 -1.93 -10.84 11.86
CA LYS A 26 -1.62 -11.94 12.77
C LYS A 26 -2.32 -13.21 12.34
N ASP A 27 -1.59 -14.33 12.43
CA ASP A 27 -2.09 -15.68 12.14
C ASP A 27 -2.69 -15.79 10.72
N VAL A 28 -1.96 -15.27 9.74
CA VAL A 28 -2.36 -15.28 8.32
C VAL A 28 -2.45 -16.72 7.81
N GLU A 29 -3.57 -17.08 7.21
CA GLU A 29 -3.82 -18.40 6.62
C GLU A 29 -3.90 -18.28 5.09
N PRO A 30 -2.75 -18.30 4.38
CA PRO A 30 -2.75 -18.19 2.93
C PRO A 30 -3.10 -19.52 2.27
N ARG A 31 -3.81 -19.44 1.14
CA ARG A 31 -4.06 -20.60 0.27
C ARG A 31 -3.99 -20.21 -1.18
N ILE A 32 -3.64 -21.17 -2.03
CA ILE A 32 -3.63 -20.98 -3.48
C ILE A 32 -4.99 -21.40 -4.04
N VAL A 33 -5.49 -20.59 -4.96
CA VAL A 33 -6.72 -20.82 -5.72
C VAL A 33 -6.41 -20.73 -7.19
N SER A 34 -6.67 -21.80 -7.95
CA SER A 34 -6.65 -21.74 -9.43
C SER A 34 -7.92 -21.00 -9.87
N TYR A 35 -7.73 -19.78 -10.36
CA TYR A 35 -8.83 -18.87 -10.62
C TYR A 35 -9.35 -18.98 -12.04
N GLU A 36 -10.58 -19.46 -12.17
CA GLU A 36 -11.26 -19.63 -13.47
C GLU A 36 -12.30 -18.51 -13.76
N GLY A 37 -12.39 -17.53 -12.87
CA GLY A 37 -13.35 -16.44 -12.94
C GLY A 37 -14.47 -16.56 -11.89
N GLY A 38 -15.20 -15.46 -11.70
CA GLY A 38 -16.27 -15.37 -10.73
C GLY A 38 -15.78 -15.15 -9.28
N ASP A 39 -16.64 -15.42 -8.34
CA ASP A 39 -16.38 -15.16 -6.92
C ASP A 39 -15.44 -16.18 -6.30
N ILE A 40 -14.53 -15.72 -5.47
CA ILE A 40 -13.69 -16.56 -4.58
C ILE A 40 -14.24 -16.47 -3.17
N VAL A 41 -14.80 -17.56 -2.65
CA VAL A 41 -15.25 -17.62 -1.24
C VAL A 41 -14.00 -17.71 -0.35
N LEU A 42 -13.77 -16.68 0.46
CA LEU A 42 -12.66 -16.62 1.41
C LEU A 42 -13.03 -17.29 2.73
N CYS A 43 -14.19 -16.97 3.28
CA CYS A 43 -14.78 -17.58 4.48
C CYS A 43 -16.28 -17.80 4.27
N ALA A 44 -16.69 -19.06 4.20
CA ALA A 44 -18.09 -19.41 3.97
C ALA A 44 -18.99 -19.09 5.19
N GLU A 45 -18.46 -19.32 6.39
CA GLU A 45 -19.18 -19.11 7.65
C GLU A 45 -19.54 -17.64 7.88
N GLU A 46 -18.69 -16.72 7.43
CA GLU A 46 -18.88 -15.27 7.56
C GLU A 46 -19.31 -14.60 6.27
N SER A 47 -19.55 -15.39 5.21
CA SER A 47 -19.94 -14.92 3.89
C SER A 47 -18.95 -13.90 3.28
N VAL A 48 -17.65 -14.07 3.58
CA VAL A 48 -16.60 -13.22 3.02
C VAL A 48 -16.23 -13.73 1.64
N VAL A 49 -16.38 -12.87 0.65
CA VAL A 49 -16.18 -13.20 -0.76
C VAL A 49 -15.34 -12.13 -1.43
N LEU A 50 -14.37 -12.55 -2.22
CA LEU A 50 -13.65 -11.70 -3.16
C LEU A 50 -14.35 -11.83 -4.52
N SER A 51 -14.93 -10.72 -5.00
CA SER A 51 -15.80 -10.72 -6.17
C SER A 51 -15.31 -9.74 -7.24
N PRO A 52 -15.31 -10.15 -8.54
CA PRO A 52 -15.00 -9.23 -9.62
C PRO A 52 -16.07 -8.11 -9.79
N LEU A 53 -17.24 -8.23 -9.17
CA LEU A 53 -18.21 -7.14 -9.11
C LEU A 53 -17.70 -5.95 -8.26
N MET A 54 -16.86 -6.24 -7.27
CA MET A 54 -16.25 -5.22 -6.41
C MET A 54 -14.83 -4.88 -6.86
N PHE A 55 -14.11 -5.86 -7.37
CA PHE A 55 -12.72 -5.78 -7.83
C PHE A 55 -12.61 -6.31 -9.27
N PRO A 56 -12.96 -5.50 -10.28
CA PRO A 56 -12.99 -5.92 -11.68
C PRO A 56 -11.65 -6.46 -12.19
N GLU A 57 -10.54 -5.98 -11.63
CA GLU A 57 -9.17 -6.38 -11.96
C GLU A 57 -8.93 -7.86 -11.71
N LEU A 58 -9.74 -8.50 -10.88
CA LEU A 58 -9.66 -9.94 -10.62
C LEU A 58 -9.85 -10.76 -11.91
N ASP A 59 -10.64 -10.26 -12.84
CA ASP A 59 -10.89 -10.93 -14.13
C ASP A 59 -9.66 -11.02 -15.03
N ASP A 60 -8.64 -10.18 -14.82
CA ASP A 60 -7.37 -10.21 -15.56
C ASP A 60 -6.50 -11.42 -15.16
N TYR A 61 -6.83 -12.07 -14.07
CA TYR A 61 -6.09 -13.22 -13.53
C TYR A 61 -6.74 -14.57 -13.81
N LYS A 62 -7.74 -14.63 -14.71
CA LYS A 62 -8.36 -15.90 -15.12
C LYS A 62 -7.32 -16.85 -15.72
N GLY A 63 -7.36 -18.11 -15.31
CA GLY A 63 -6.41 -19.13 -15.71
C GLY A 63 -5.09 -19.08 -14.94
N GLN A 64 -4.98 -18.28 -13.89
CA GLN A 64 -3.81 -18.16 -13.04
C GLN A 64 -4.09 -18.65 -11.62
N ASP A 65 -3.02 -18.99 -10.93
CA ASP A 65 -3.07 -19.29 -9.50
C ASP A 65 -2.96 -17.99 -8.71
N ILE A 66 -3.90 -17.76 -7.79
CA ILE A 66 -3.97 -16.60 -6.92
C ILE A 66 -3.78 -17.03 -5.47
N ILE A 67 -2.97 -16.29 -4.73
CA ILE A 67 -2.82 -16.50 -3.29
C ILE A 67 -3.83 -15.59 -2.57
N VAL A 68 -4.67 -16.19 -1.72
CA VAL A 68 -5.67 -15.49 -0.91
C VAL A 68 -5.58 -15.91 0.55
N THR A 69 -6.15 -15.12 1.45
CA THR A 69 -6.33 -15.48 2.87
C THR A 69 -7.73 -16.05 3.11
N ASN A 70 -8.03 -16.28 4.38
CA ASN A 70 -9.39 -16.61 4.84
C ASN A 70 -10.30 -15.36 4.95
N GLY A 71 -9.87 -14.18 4.51
CA GLY A 71 -10.63 -12.93 4.58
C GLY A 71 -10.68 -12.26 5.96
N LYS A 72 -10.01 -12.81 6.97
CA LYS A 72 -9.97 -12.28 8.35
C LYS A 72 -8.70 -11.50 8.65
N THR A 73 -7.71 -11.59 7.76
CA THR A 73 -6.43 -10.91 7.89
C THR A 73 -6.01 -10.31 6.55
N LEU A 74 -5.05 -9.40 6.61
CA LEU A 74 -4.25 -9.04 5.44
C LEU A 74 -3.53 -10.29 4.90
N LEU A 75 -3.23 -10.29 3.59
CA LEU A 75 -2.31 -11.26 3.01
C LEU A 75 -0.86 -10.93 3.36
N GLY A 76 -0.52 -9.64 3.36
CA GLY A 76 0.83 -9.13 3.61
C GLY A 76 1.75 -9.22 2.39
N ALA A 77 1.18 -9.33 1.18
CA ALA A 77 1.96 -9.27 -0.06
C ALA A 77 2.56 -7.88 -0.25
N ASP A 78 1.85 -6.88 0.15
CA ASP A 78 2.29 -5.51 0.31
C ASP A 78 3.00 -5.35 1.68
N ASP A 79 4.33 -5.11 1.74
CA ASP A 79 5.23 -5.16 0.58
C ASP A 79 6.27 -6.31 0.70
N LYS A 80 5.90 -7.40 1.37
CA LYS A 80 6.80 -8.58 1.46
C LYS A 80 7.03 -9.23 0.09
N GLY A 81 6.17 -8.94 -0.89
CA GLY A 81 6.37 -9.30 -2.30
C GLY A 81 7.63 -8.63 -2.86
N GLY A 82 7.77 -7.32 -2.67
CA GLY A 82 8.95 -6.55 -3.05
C GLY A 82 10.21 -7.02 -2.33
N VAL A 83 10.10 -7.26 -1.02
CA VAL A 83 11.21 -7.85 -0.23
C VAL A 83 11.68 -9.18 -0.85
N ALA A 84 10.74 -10.08 -1.16
CA ALA A 84 11.06 -11.38 -1.74
C ALA A 84 11.67 -11.25 -3.15
N ALA A 85 11.15 -10.35 -3.96
CA ALA A 85 11.66 -10.08 -5.31
C ALA A 85 13.11 -9.56 -5.26
N ILE A 86 13.41 -8.61 -4.37
CA ILE A 86 14.77 -8.09 -4.18
C ILE A 86 15.71 -9.20 -3.75
N ILE A 87 15.34 -10.00 -2.74
CA ILE A 87 16.18 -11.10 -2.24
C ILE A 87 16.41 -12.15 -3.32
N ALA A 88 15.39 -12.50 -4.10
CA ALA A 88 15.49 -13.45 -5.19
C ALA A 88 16.44 -12.92 -6.29
N ALA A 89 16.32 -11.64 -6.66
CA ALA A 89 17.22 -11.01 -7.63
C ALA A 89 18.68 -10.99 -7.15
N MET A 90 18.89 -10.66 -5.87
CA MET A 90 20.25 -10.68 -5.29
C MET A 90 20.83 -12.10 -5.26
N LYS A 91 20.00 -13.10 -4.95
CA LYS A 91 20.41 -14.50 -5.01
C LYS A 91 20.77 -14.90 -6.42
N TYR A 92 19.93 -14.55 -7.40
CA TYR A 92 20.19 -14.84 -8.82
C TYR A 92 21.53 -14.27 -9.28
N LEU A 93 21.80 -13.00 -9.03
CA LEU A 93 23.06 -12.36 -9.39
C LEU A 93 24.29 -12.98 -8.70
N LYS A 94 24.12 -13.48 -7.48
CA LYS A 94 25.18 -14.21 -6.76
C LYS A 94 25.47 -15.57 -7.38
N ASP A 95 24.41 -16.28 -7.80
CA ASP A 95 24.52 -17.62 -8.37
C ASP A 95 24.94 -17.58 -9.86
N HIS A 96 24.82 -16.41 -10.52
CA HIS A 96 25.14 -16.16 -11.93
C HIS A 96 26.18 -15.05 -12.08
N PRO A 97 27.46 -15.33 -11.73
CA PRO A 97 28.52 -14.32 -11.78
C PRO A 97 28.85 -13.85 -13.20
N GLU A 98 28.36 -14.53 -14.23
CA GLU A 98 28.46 -14.11 -15.63
C GLU A 98 27.56 -12.91 -15.96
N VAL A 99 26.54 -12.61 -15.12
CA VAL A 99 25.70 -11.43 -15.28
C VAL A 99 26.43 -10.22 -14.69
N GLU A 100 27.00 -9.40 -15.56
CA GLU A 100 27.69 -8.19 -15.14
C GLU A 100 26.74 -7.17 -14.51
N HIS A 101 27.10 -6.67 -13.35
CA HIS A 101 26.34 -5.60 -12.67
C HIS A 101 27.24 -4.64 -11.88
N GLY A 102 26.76 -3.42 -11.70
CA GLY A 102 27.37 -2.43 -10.82
C GLY A 102 27.15 -2.75 -9.34
N LYS A 103 27.51 -1.83 -8.49
CA LYS A 103 27.23 -1.92 -7.06
C LYS A 103 25.74 -1.75 -6.83
N ILE A 104 25.14 -2.67 -6.09
CA ILE A 104 23.73 -2.63 -5.69
C ILE A 104 23.63 -2.43 -4.19
N ARG A 105 22.75 -1.56 -3.77
CA ARG A 105 22.32 -1.33 -2.39
C ARG A 105 20.93 -1.87 -2.19
N VAL A 106 20.65 -2.42 -1.02
CA VAL A 106 19.32 -2.88 -0.65
C VAL A 106 18.98 -2.26 0.69
N GLY A 107 17.80 -1.68 0.79
CA GLY A 107 17.22 -1.13 2.00
C GLY A 107 15.85 -1.77 2.28
N PHE A 108 15.59 -2.09 3.53
CA PHE A 108 14.27 -2.49 4.00
C PHE A 108 13.83 -1.51 5.07
N THR A 109 12.66 -0.90 4.90
CA THR A 109 12.15 0.13 5.79
C THR A 109 11.00 -0.40 6.65
N PRO A 110 10.87 0.03 7.90
CA PRO A 110 9.66 -0.12 8.69
C PRO A 110 8.73 1.10 8.47
N ASP A 111 7.49 1.00 8.96
CA ASP A 111 6.58 2.13 9.15
C ASP A 111 6.22 2.92 7.86
N GLU A 112 6.29 2.27 6.70
CA GLU A 112 5.88 2.87 5.43
C GLU A 112 4.38 3.18 5.44
N GLU A 113 3.58 2.23 5.87
CA GLU A 113 2.11 2.27 5.89
C GLU A 113 1.51 3.33 6.81
N ILE A 114 2.33 3.91 7.67
CA ILE A 114 1.95 5.06 8.51
C ILE A 114 2.64 6.36 8.09
N GLY A 115 3.32 6.34 6.93
CA GLY A 115 4.00 7.49 6.34
C GLY A 115 5.29 7.90 7.04
N ALA A 116 5.92 7.00 7.82
CA ALA A 116 7.14 7.28 8.59
C ALA A 116 8.36 6.51 8.09
N GLY A 117 8.23 5.74 7.02
CA GLY A 117 9.29 4.85 6.51
C GLY A 117 10.59 5.56 6.13
N ALA A 118 10.54 6.83 5.77
CA ALA A 118 11.71 7.63 5.40
C ALA A 118 12.31 8.44 6.56
N ASP A 119 11.63 8.55 7.73
CA ASP A 119 12.00 9.49 8.79
C ASP A 119 13.42 9.31 9.32
N TYR A 120 13.90 8.09 9.37
CA TYR A 120 15.23 7.74 9.88
C TYR A 120 16.10 7.06 8.82
N PHE A 121 15.71 7.14 7.55
CA PHE A 121 16.47 6.52 6.48
C PHE A 121 17.77 7.31 6.20
N ASP A 122 18.91 6.68 6.44
CA ASP A 122 20.21 7.29 6.25
C ASP A 122 20.61 7.25 4.76
N VAL A 123 20.21 8.26 4.03
CA VAL A 123 20.45 8.40 2.58
C VAL A 123 21.94 8.41 2.25
N GLU A 124 22.76 9.09 3.05
CA GLU A 124 24.22 9.15 2.82
C GLU A 124 24.86 7.79 2.96
N LYS A 125 24.51 7.05 4.01
CA LYS A 125 25.01 5.68 4.24
C LYS A 125 24.46 4.71 3.19
N PHE A 126 23.23 4.87 2.74
CA PHE A 126 22.67 4.08 1.66
C PHE A 126 23.47 4.27 0.38
N GLY A 127 23.85 5.49 0.03
CA GLY A 127 24.91 5.82 -0.91
C GLY A 127 24.74 5.21 -2.29
N CYS A 128 23.63 5.48 -2.95
CA CYS A 128 23.37 5.17 -4.36
C CYS A 128 23.01 6.46 -5.10
N GLU A 129 23.12 6.46 -6.43
CA GLU A 129 22.76 7.62 -7.25
C GLU A 129 21.24 7.76 -7.39
N TRP A 130 20.55 6.64 -7.51
CA TRP A 130 19.09 6.54 -7.44
C TRP A 130 18.67 5.17 -6.91
N ALA A 131 17.43 5.06 -6.48
CA ALA A 131 16.86 3.82 -6.02
C ALA A 131 15.48 3.59 -6.65
N TYR A 132 15.10 2.32 -6.71
CA TYR A 132 13.77 1.87 -7.05
C TYR A 132 13.11 1.32 -5.79
N THR A 133 11.92 1.81 -5.48
CA THR A 133 11.05 1.16 -4.50
C THR A 133 10.30 0.06 -5.22
N ILE A 134 10.42 -1.17 -4.73
CA ILE A 134 9.75 -2.34 -5.29
C ILE A 134 8.48 -2.57 -4.50
N ASP A 135 7.52 -1.74 -4.79
CA ASP A 135 6.23 -1.65 -4.11
C ASP A 135 5.23 -1.14 -5.11
N GLY A 136 4.15 -1.83 -5.35
CA GLY A 136 3.25 -1.32 -6.37
C GLY A 136 2.20 -2.30 -6.87
N GLY A 137 1.53 -1.88 -7.92
CA GLY A 137 0.37 -2.51 -8.52
C GLY A 137 0.69 -3.64 -9.49
N GLN A 138 0.48 -3.40 -10.76
CA GLN A 138 0.59 -4.43 -11.79
C GLN A 138 2.04 -4.71 -12.21
N ILE A 139 2.31 -5.95 -12.61
CA ILE A 139 3.63 -6.34 -13.12
C ILE A 139 3.99 -5.53 -14.36
N GLY A 140 5.16 -4.88 -14.33
CA GLY A 140 5.68 -4.08 -15.43
C GLY A 140 5.34 -2.60 -15.35
N GLU A 141 4.60 -2.17 -14.34
CA GLU A 141 4.37 -0.76 -14.04
C GLU A 141 5.66 -0.09 -13.55
N LEU A 142 5.88 1.14 -13.98
CA LEU A 142 6.96 1.99 -13.53
C LEU A 142 6.41 3.39 -13.28
N GLU A 143 6.32 3.77 -12.03
CA GLU A 143 6.00 5.13 -11.60
C GLU A 143 7.28 5.94 -11.43
N TYR A 144 7.32 7.14 -11.99
CA TYR A 144 8.46 8.05 -11.92
C TYR A 144 8.05 9.50 -11.63
N GLU A 145 6.79 9.71 -11.33
CA GLU A 145 6.22 10.98 -10.91
C GLU A 145 5.78 10.89 -9.45
N ASN A 146 5.81 12.01 -8.76
CA ASN A 146 5.29 12.14 -7.41
C ASN A 146 4.32 13.32 -7.32
N PHE A 147 3.60 13.41 -6.22
CA PHE A 147 2.65 14.47 -5.95
C PHE A 147 2.88 15.07 -4.56
N ASN A 148 2.39 16.30 -4.38
CA ASN A 148 2.36 16.92 -3.06
C ASN A 148 1.08 16.51 -2.35
N ALA A 149 1.21 16.10 -1.09
CA ALA A 149 0.07 15.77 -0.25
C ALA A 149 0.07 16.59 1.04
N ALA A 150 -1.12 16.83 1.57
CA ALA A 150 -1.28 17.45 2.88
C ALA A 150 -2.46 16.80 3.62
N GLY A 151 -2.27 16.53 4.89
CA GLY A 151 -3.34 16.06 5.78
C GLY A 151 -3.88 17.21 6.63
N ALA A 152 -5.19 17.20 6.90
CA ALA A 152 -5.81 18.14 7.82
C ALA A 152 -6.74 17.42 8.80
N LYS A 153 -6.64 17.76 10.07
CA LYS A 153 -7.58 17.30 11.10
C LYS A 153 -8.45 18.45 11.55
N VAL A 154 -9.74 18.39 11.24
CA VAL A 154 -10.72 19.40 11.64
C VAL A 154 -11.53 18.90 12.84
N VAL A 155 -11.55 19.66 13.90
CA VAL A 155 -12.26 19.33 15.15
C VAL A 155 -13.42 20.27 15.36
N PHE A 156 -14.64 19.73 15.37
CA PHE A 156 -15.85 20.47 15.64
C PHE A 156 -16.22 20.38 17.12
N LYS A 157 -16.32 21.53 17.77
CA LYS A 157 -16.75 21.63 19.18
C LYS A 157 -18.17 22.13 19.25
N GLY A 158 -19.07 21.32 19.76
CA GLY A 158 -20.44 21.67 19.98
C GLY A 158 -20.71 22.15 21.43
N LEU A 159 -21.97 22.50 21.69
CA LEU A 159 -22.50 22.75 23.01
C LEU A 159 -23.60 21.72 23.31
N ASN A 160 -23.30 20.78 24.19
CA ASN A 160 -24.27 19.78 24.60
C ASN A 160 -25.26 20.36 25.63
N VAL A 161 -26.55 20.09 25.41
CA VAL A 161 -27.64 20.52 26.30
C VAL A 161 -28.62 19.37 26.41
N HIS A 162 -29.22 19.20 27.62
CA HIS A 162 -30.28 18.22 27.80
C HIS A 162 -31.43 18.45 26.78
N PRO A 163 -31.94 17.42 26.13
CA PRO A 163 -32.91 17.58 25.05
C PRO A 163 -34.12 18.46 25.39
N GLY A 164 -34.63 18.38 26.59
CA GLY A 164 -35.76 19.21 27.06
C GLY A 164 -35.49 20.73 27.12
N TYR A 165 -34.22 21.13 27.02
CA TYR A 165 -33.78 22.53 27.08
C TYR A 165 -32.90 22.92 25.89
N ALA A 166 -32.78 22.06 24.89
CA ALA A 166 -31.84 22.21 23.80
C ALA A 166 -32.24 23.25 22.75
N LYS A 167 -33.54 23.55 22.64
CA LYS A 167 -34.06 24.51 21.66
C LYS A 167 -33.35 25.85 21.78
N ASP A 168 -32.82 26.34 20.67
CA ASP A 168 -32.09 27.60 20.52
C ASP A 168 -30.83 27.75 21.43
N LYS A 169 -30.32 26.61 21.95
CA LYS A 169 -29.17 26.56 22.84
C LYS A 169 -28.12 25.55 22.45
N MET A 170 -28.57 24.36 21.96
CA MET A 170 -27.64 23.31 21.59
C MET A 170 -26.91 23.67 20.28
N LEU A 171 -25.61 23.45 20.28
CA LEU A 171 -24.80 23.46 19.07
C LEU A 171 -24.37 22.01 18.74
N ASN A 172 -24.97 21.42 17.71
CA ASN A 172 -24.71 20.03 17.34
C ASN A 172 -23.43 19.95 16.48
N ALA A 173 -22.34 19.43 17.05
CA ALA A 173 -21.06 19.29 16.35
C ALA A 173 -21.15 18.38 15.12
N SER A 174 -22.00 17.36 15.13
CA SER A 174 -22.19 16.49 13.96
C SER A 174 -22.81 17.25 12.79
N LEU A 175 -23.75 18.14 13.04
CA LEU A 175 -24.33 18.97 11.97
C LEU A 175 -23.34 19.96 11.40
N LEU A 176 -22.46 20.55 12.25
CA LEU A 176 -21.37 21.40 11.79
C LEU A 176 -20.39 20.62 10.88
N ALA A 177 -20.07 19.37 11.26
CA ALA A 177 -19.20 18.54 10.45
C ALA A 177 -19.83 18.20 9.09
N VAL A 178 -21.12 17.88 9.04
CA VAL A 178 -21.86 17.62 7.80
C VAL A 178 -21.91 18.87 6.93
N GLU A 179 -22.19 20.04 7.50
CA GLU A 179 -22.18 21.30 6.79
C GLU A 179 -20.81 21.60 6.18
N PHE A 180 -19.75 21.47 6.96
CA PHE A 180 -18.38 21.63 6.48
C PHE A 180 -18.07 20.66 5.33
N ALA A 181 -18.41 19.38 5.48
CA ALA A 181 -18.20 18.38 4.43
C ALA A 181 -18.92 18.73 3.13
N SER A 182 -20.08 19.40 3.23
CA SER A 182 -20.83 19.84 2.03
C SER A 182 -20.15 20.96 1.25
N TRP A 183 -19.22 21.70 1.86
CA TRP A 183 -18.46 22.76 1.21
C TRP A 183 -17.24 22.24 0.46
N LEU A 184 -16.79 21.00 0.75
CA LEU A 184 -15.67 20.41 0.03
C LEU A 184 -16.07 20.12 -1.41
N PRO A 185 -15.23 20.49 -2.40
CA PRO A 185 -15.53 20.25 -3.81
C PRO A 185 -15.75 18.76 -4.08
N VAL A 186 -16.87 18.44 -4.70
CA VAL A 186 -17.25 17.03 -4.97
C VAL A 186 -16.20 16.33 -5.84
N ALA A 187 -15.65 17.03 -6.84
CA ALA A 187 -14.65 16.47 -7.75
C ALA A 187 -13.30 16.15 -7.07
N GLN A 188 -13.05 16.68 -5.86
CA GLN A 188 -11.82 16.43 -5.10
C GLN A 188 -12.00 15.40 -3.98
N ARG A 189 -13.15 14.73 -3.93
CA ARG A 189 -13.38 13.67 -2.95
C ARG A 189 -12.88 12.34 -3.49
N PRO A 190 -12.32 11.46 -2.68
CA PRO A 190 -11.74 10.18 -3.13
C PRO A 190 -12.67 9.34 -4.00
N GLU A 191 -13.98 9.35 -3.71
CA GLU A 191 -14.99 8.63 -4.48
C GLU A 191 -15.28 9.22 -5.88
N HIS A 192 -14.70 10.37 -6.22
CA HIS A 192 -14.92 11.06 -7.48
C HIS A 192 -13.63 11.43 -8.22
N THR A 193 -12.48 11.33 -7.57
CA THR A 193 -11.19 11.62 -8.20
C THR A 193 -10.67 10.43 -8.97
N THR A 194 -9.91 10.69 -10.03
CA THR A 194 -9.22 9.69 -10.83
C THR A 194 -7.73 9.99 -10.82
N GLY A 195 -7.01 9.44 -9.86
CA GLY A 195 -5.57 9.65 -9.75
C GLY A 195 -5.18 10.91 -8.98
N TYR A 196 -4.27 11.71 -9.49
CA TYR A 196 -3.55 12.79 -8.78
C TYR A 196 -4.21 14.18 -8.89
N GLU A 197 -5.49 14.25 -9.08
CA GLU A 197 -6.23 15.51 -9.23
C GLU A 197 -6.63 16.16 -7.90
#